data_4815892fd84d8008ee5fc0c9b7b2d3cc
#
_entry.id   4815892fd84d8008ee5fc0c9b7b2d3cc
#
_cell.length_a   1.000
_cell.length_b   1.000
_cell.length_c   1.000
_cell.angle_alpha   90.00
_cell.angle_beta   90.00
_cell.angle_gamma   90.00
#
_symmetry.space_group_name_H-M   'P 1'
#
loop_
_entity.id
_entity.type
_entity.pdbx_description
1 polymer ?
#
loop_
_entity_poly.entity_id
_entity_poly.type
_entity_poly.pdbx_seq_one_letter_code
_entity_poly.pdbx_strand_id
1 'polypeptide(L)'
;MTRRLTALALALVLALSLTGCWEAEPEPDDFWGDELPPEEQETSQREPAQISDFTLPYLSGQTFDPVTCIDGVQQTVGALLYEPLFTLDNSFAPQPVLCERSSCDAQALTWTFALRSAVFSDGTALTANDVLATYRRAAESARYGARFANVASMKAQDAHTLIVTLTQANGSFPALLDIPIVKAGTESDLVPLGTGPYVYTTAADGAALTANPHWQGSSLPLERIALAAVKDNDTALSRFASRSVHFLCLDPTGTGARTVGGAVESTDVPTAAMQYLGFNLSRTPLNDAAVRRAMSGVIDRGTLVSSLLSGHGTAAQLPIAPQDADYPKTYEYRTCLLYTSPSP
;
A
#
# COMPACT_ATOMS: atom_id res chain seq x y z
N MET A 1 38.98 39.82 -39.50
CA MET A 1 39.90 39.94 -38.35
C MET A 1 39.28 39.47 -37.03
N THR A 2 37.99 39.49 -36.87
CA THR A 2 37.27 39.15 -35.59
C THR A 2 37.28 37.67 -35.19
N ARG A 3 37.29 36.72 -36.15
CA ARG A 3 37.29 35.28 -35.86
C ARG A 3 38.61 34.69 -35.32
N ARG A 4 39.75 35.39 -35.55
CA ARG A 4 41.06 34.95 -35.04
C ARG A 4 41.32 35.46 -33.60
N LEU A 5 40.70 36.55 -33.19
CA LEU A 5 40.78 37.06 -31.83
C LEU A 5 39.96 36.26 -30.82
N THR A 6 38.80 35.71 -31.24
CA THR A 6 37.97 34.86 -30.38
C THR A 6 38.59 33.46 -30.15
N ALA A 7 39.28 32.92 -31.14
CA ALA A 7 40.01 31.66 -31.01
C ALA A 7 41.22 31.76 -30.06
N LEU A 8 41.91 32.92 -30.07
CA LEU A 8 43.05 33.16 -29.17
C LEU A 8 42.62 33.39 -27.71
N ALA A 9 41.46 34.03 -27.51
CA ALA A 9 40.89 34.22 -26.17
C ALA A 9 40.42 32.91 -25.54
N LEU A 10 39.84 32.00 -26.35
CA LEU A 10 39.41 30.67 -25.88
C LEU A 10 40.60 29.76 -25.53
N ALA A 11 41.69 29.83 -26.29
CA ALA A 11 42.92 29.10 -26.03
C ALA A 11 43.63 29.57 -24.75
N LEU A 12 43.58 30.88 -24.45
CA LEU A 12 44.17 31.44 -23.25
C LEU A 12 43.42 31.05 -21.97
N VAL A 13 42.08 30.93 -22.03
CA VAL A 13 41.27 30.49 -20.91
C VAL A 13 41.47 29.00 -20.62
N LEU A 14 41.65 28.15 -21.65
CA LEU A 14 41.95 26.71 -21.45
C LEU A 14 43.39 26.48 -20.91
N ALA A 15 44.36 27.34 -21.20
CA ALA A 15 45.74 27.22 -20.72
C ALA A 15 45.89 27.62 -19.24
N LEU A 16 44.99 28.46 -18.72
CA LEU A 16 44.99 28.89 -17.31
C LEU A 16 44.34 27.92 -16.36
N SER A 17 43.62 26.92 -16.88
CA SER A 17 42.96 25.87 -16.04
C SER A 17 43.84 24.63 -15.80
N LEU A 18 45.06 24.58 -16.33
CA LEU A 18 45.97 23.42 -16.23
C LEU A 18 47.20 23.64 -15.33
N THR A 19 47.28 24.76 -14.63
CA THR A 19 48.38 25.04 -13.68
C THR A 19 47.83 25.10 -12.25
N GLY A 20 47.61 23.92 -11.70
CA GLY A 20 47.24 23.83 -10.31
C GLY A 20 47.39 22.40 -9.79
N CYS A 21 48.41 22.27 -9.00
CA CYS A 21 48.69 21.20 -8.02
C CYS A 21 49.89 20.35 -8.35
N TRP A 22 51.04 20.85 -7.94
CA TRP A 22 52.14 20.03 -7.48
C TRP A 22 52.02 19.99 -5.96
N GLU A 23 51.54 18.89 -5.44
CA GLU A 23 51.58 18.62 -4.01
C GLU A 23 52.94 18.07 -3.65
N ALA A 24 53.61 18.73 -2.71
CA ALA A 24 54.78 18.20 -2.01
C ALA A 24 54.30 17.20 -0.94
N GLU A 25 54.91 16.02 -0.91
CA GLU A 25 54.67 15.06 0.16
C GLU A 25 55.12 15.63 1.50
N PRO A 26 54.32 15.55 2.58
CA PRO A 26 54.80 15.82 3.94
C PRO A 26 55.40 14.55 4.52
N GLU A 27 56.56 14.70 5.18
CA GLU A 27 57.20 13.67 5.99
C GLU A 27 56.34 13.29 7.20
N PRO A 28 56.49 12.06 7.73
CA PRO A 28 55.69 11.58 8.87
C PRO A 28 56.19 12.15 10.16
N ASP A 29 55.49 13.09 10.78
CA ASP A 29 55.70 13.50 12.16
C ASP A 29 54.81 12.66 13.09
N ASP A 30 55.49 11.93 13.97
CA ASP A 30 54.93 11.27 15.15
C ASP A 30 54.29 12.33 16.06
N PHE A 31 52.96 12.35 16.14
CA PHE A 31 52.29 13.04 17.23
C PHE A 31 51.19 12.16 17.85
N TRP A 32 51.54 11.48 18.89
CA TRP A 32 50.61 10.87 19.85
C TRP A 32 50.18 11.92 20.86
N GLY A 33 48.90 12.18 20.91
CA GLY A 33 48.27 12.78 22.09
C GLY A 33 47.62 14.12 21.81
N ASP A 34 46.33 14.09 21.59
CA ASP A 34 45.37 14.97 22.25
C ASP A 34 43.99 14.31 22.17
N GLU A 35 43.42 14.11 23.33
CA GLU A 35 42.06 13.61 23.52
C GLU A 35 41.09 14.59 22.81
N LEU A 36 40.34 14.06 21.82
CA LEU A 36 39.19 14.77 21.29
C LEU A 36 38.17 14.98 22.41
N PRO A 37 37.62 16.19 22.57
CA PRO A 37 36.53 16.40 23.49
C PRO A 37 35.36 15.46 23.11
N PRO A 38 34.64 14.90 24.12
CA PRO A 38 33.49 14.08 23.82
C PRO A 38 32.53 14.93 22.98
N GLU A 39 32.19 14.44 21.75
CA GLU A 39 31.06 14.95 20.99
C GLU A 39 29.83 14.83 21.90
N GLU A 40 29.40 15.96 22.45
CA GLU A 40 28.08 16.08 23.00
C GLU A 40 27.09 15.74 21.84
N GLN A 41 26.65 14.50 21.80
CA GLN A 41 25.48 14.12 21.06
C GLN A 41 24.32 14.90 21.69
N GLU A 42 24.08 16.10 21.18
CA GLU A 42 22.77 16.74 21.31
C GLU A 42 21.76 15.79 20.64
N THR A 43 21.29 14.83 21.41
CA THR A 43 20.00 14.20 21.16
C THR A 43 18.97 15.32 21.35
N SER A 44 18.85 16.16 20.33
CA SER A 44 17.70 17.01 20.16
C SER A 44 16.49 16.06 20.10
N GLN A 45 15.90 15.78 21.27
CA GLN A 45 14.54 15.30 21.37
C GLN A 45 13.67 16.43 20.78
N ARG A 46 13.55 16.45 19.46
CA ARG A 46 12.48 17.19 18.80
C ARG A 46 11.20 16.60 19.36
N GLU A 47 10.55 17.34 20.23
CA GLU A 47 9.17 17.06 20.55
C GLU A 47 8.43 16.90 19.22
N PRO A 48 7.65 15.84 19.04
CA PRO A 48 6.90 15.64 17.82
C PRO A 48 6.06 16.92 17.61
N ALA A 49 6.28 17.59 16.49
CA ALA A 49 5.52 18.79 16.15
C ALA A 49 4.03 18.40 16.21
N GLN A 50 3.29 19.03 17.11
CA GLN A 50 1.83 18.86 17.17
C GLN A 50 1.30 19.40 15.84
N ILE A 51 0.87 18.49 14.97
CA ILE A 51 0.21 18.83 13.71
C ILE A 51 -1.20 19.21 14.07
N SER A 52 -1.49 20.52 14.20
CA SER A 52 -2.83 21.04 14.49
C SER A 52 -3.80 20.83 13.32
N ASP A 53 -3.30 20.78 12.08
CA ASP A 53 -4.08 20.76 10.85
C ASP A 53 -3.62 19.65 9.90
N PHE A 54 -3.90 18.41 10.27
CA PHE A 54 -3.60 17.28 9.39
C PHE A 54 -4.60 17.24 8.23
N THR A 55 -4.09 17.17 6.99
CA THR A 55 -4.89 17.23 5.77
C THR A 55 -4.64 16.03 4.88
N LEU A 56 -5.74 15.36 4.46
CA LEU A 56 -5.72 14.29 3.47
C LEU A 56 -6.32 14.76 2.14
N PRO A 57 -5.87 14.25 1.00
CA PRO A 57 -6.52 14.49 -0.28
C PRO A 57 -7.78 13.62 -0.40
N TYR A 58 -8.76 14.08 -1.17
CA TYR A 58 -9.92 13.29 -1.57
C TYR A 58 -10.45 13.73 -2.93
N LEU A 59 -11.09 12.83 -3.67
CA LEU A 59 -11.71 13.10 -4.96
C LEU A 59 -13.15 13.58 -4.73
N SER A 60 -13.39 14.88 -4.88
CA SER A 60 -14.72 15.48 -4.70
C SER A 60 -15.72 14.89 -5.69
N GLY A 61 -16.90 14.50 -5.21
CA GLY A 61 -17.97 13.92 -6.00
C GLY A 61 -17.80 12.44 -6.36
N GLN A 62 -16.71 11.80 -5.94
CA GLN A 62 -16.49 10.36 -6.06
C GLN A 62 -17.04 9.64 -4.82
N THR A 63 -17.60 8.44 -5.03
CA THR A 63 -18.12 7.64 -3.92
C THR A 63 -17.02 7.15 -2.99
N PHE A 64 -17.35 7.07 -1.70
CA PHE A 64 -16.52 6.38 -0.70
C PHE A 64 -16.94 4.92 -0.48
N ASP A 65 -17.98 4.42 -1.18
CA ASP A 65 -18.40 3.02 -1.03
C ASP A 65 -17.24 2.05 -1.31
N PRO A 66 -16.78 1.26 -0.34
CA PRO A 66 -15.57 0.44 -0.47
C PRO A 66 -15.70 -0.68 -1.50
N VAL A 67 -16.92 -1.05 -1.89
CA VAL A 67 -17.16 -2.09 -2.90
C VAL A 67 -16.98 -1.56 -4.31
N THR A 68 -17.38 -0.33 -4.57
CA THR A 68 -17.36 0.29 -5.91
C THR A 68 -16.23 1.30 -6.11
N CYS A 69 -15.68 1.85 -5.03
CA CYS A 69 -14.54 2.77 -5.10
C CYS A 69 -13.27 2.05 -5.55
N ILE A 70 -12.67 2.50 -6.63
CA ILE A 70 -11.43 1.93 -7.20
C ILE A 70 -10.21 2.84 -7.02
N ASP A 71 -10.40 4.09 -6.63
CA ASP A 71 -9.32 5.06 -6.52
C ASP A 71 -8.61 4.97 -5.16
N GLY A 72 -7.27 4.91 -5.18
CA GLY A 72 -6.44 4.73 -3.97
C GLY A 72 -6.50 5.92 -3.01
N VAL A 73 -6.62 7.16 -3.52
CA VAL A 73 -6.77 8.36 -2.68
C VAL A 73 -8.07 8.27 -1.89
N GLN A 74 -9.16 7.92 -2.57
CA GLN A 74 -10.47 7.78 -1.94
C GLN A 74 -10.52 6.61 -0.96
N GLN A 75 -9.88 5.49 -1.29
CA GLN A 75 -9.78 4.33 -0.40
C GLN A 75 -8.99 4.64 0.88
N THR A 76 -7.96 5.48 0.81
CA THR A 76 -7.19 5.93 1.98
C THR A 76 -8.09 6.65 2.98
N VAL A 77 -8.96 7.54 2.50
CA VAL A 77 -9.95 8.21 3.36
C VAL A 77 -11.01 7.22 3.84
N GLY A 78 -11.47 6.34 2.95
CA GLY A 78 -12.45 5.29 3.27
C GLY A 78 -12.00 4.34 4.39
N ALA A 79 -10.70 4.07 4.51
CA ALA A 79 -10.14 3.25 5.59
C ALA A 79 -10.34 3.87 6.99
N LEU A 80 -10.64 5.17 7.07
CA LEU A 80 -10.96 5.86 8.31
C LEU A 80 -12.47 5.92 8.60
N LEU A 81 -13.31 5.61 7.60
CA LEU A 81 -14.77 5.66 7.70
C LEU A 81 -15.38 4.29 7.99
N TYR A 82 -14.71 3.20 7.54
CA TYR A 82 -15.30 1.86 7.53
C TYR A 82 -14.36 0.84 8.16
N GLU A 83 -14.92 -0.14 8.84
CA GLU A 83 -14.19 -1.27 9.40
C GLU A 83 -14.63 -2.57 8.72
N PRO A 84 -13.68 -3.51 8.46
CA PRO A 84 -13.97 -4.84 7.95
C PRO A 84 -14.23 -5.85 9.08
N LEU A 85 -14.62 -7.10 8.75
CA LEU A 85 -14.61 -8.17 9.75
C LEU A 85 -13.19 -8.50 10.23
N PHE A 86 -12.23 -8.49 9.31
CA PHE A 86 -10.81 -8.73 9.56
C PHE A 86 -9.95 -7.72 8.81
N THR A 87 -8.83 -7.32 9.40
CA THR A 87 -7.70 -6.73 8.69
C THR A 87 -6.63 -7.79 8.47
N LEU A 88 -5.65 -7.51 7.62
CA LEU A 88 -4.50 -8.39 7.41
C LEU A 88 -3.26 -7.75 8.02
N ASP A 89 -2.45 -8.54 8.72
CA ASP A 89 -1.13 -8.11 9.14
C ASP A 89 -0.11 -8.20 7.98
N ASN A 90 1.14 -7.86 8.25
CA ASN A 90 2.22 -7.88 7.24
C ASN A 90 2.55 -9.30 6.71
N SER A 91 2.02 -10.36 7.33
CA SER A 91 2.12 -11.75 6.88
C SER A 91 0.85 -12.24 6.20
N PHE A 92 -0.10 -11.34 5.94
CA PHE A 92 -1.45 -11.60 5.42
C PHE A 92 -2.32 -12.47 6.33
N ALA A 93 -1.96 -12.61 7.61
CA ALA A 93 -2.77 -13.31 8.58
C ALA A 93 -3.96 -12.44 9.03
N PRO A 94 -5.20 -13.00 9.09
CA PRO A 94 -6.39 -12.24 9.45
C PRO A 94 -6.40 -11.84 10.92
N GLN A 95 -6.54 -10.54 11.18
CA GLN A 95 -6.68 -9.95 12.51
C GLN A 95 -8.13 -9.50 12.72
N PRO A 96 -8.83 -9.96 13.77
CA PRO A 96 -10.24 -9.66 13.96
C PRO A 96 -10.47 -8.16 14.29
N VAL A 97 -11.46 -7.55 13.61
CA VAL A 97 -11.93 -6.17 13.85
C VAL A 97 -13.39 -6.18 14.28
N LEU A 98 -14.34 -6.30 13.33
CA LEU A 98 -15.77 -6.41 13.65
C LEU A 98 -16.18 -7.87 13.99
N CYS A 99 -15.33 -8.85 13.69
CA CYS A 99 -15.51 -10.23 14.14
C CYS A 99 -14.97 -10.40 15.55
N GLU A 100 -15.78 -10.86 16.49
CA GLU A 100 -15.36 -11.22 17.84
C GLU A 100 -14.74 -12.62 17.87
N ARG A 101 -15.38 -13.57 17.22
CA ARG A 101 -14.96 -14.98 17.12
C ARG A 101 -15.33 -15.57 15.78
N SER A 102 -14.44 -16.38 15.25
CA SER A 102 -14.71 -17.19 14.06
C SER A 102 -14.40 -18.65 14.34
N SER A 103 -15.17 -19.54 13.74
CA SER A 103 -14.94 -20.97 13.80
C SER A 103 -15.37 -21.63 12.48
N CYS A 104 -14.71 -22.71 12.12
CA CYS A 104 -15.13 -23.54 10.99
C CYS A 104 -15.41 -24.98 11.47
N ASP A 105 -16.21 -25.70 10.70
CA ASP A 105 -16.40 -27.14 10.90
C ASP A 105 -15.10 -27.91 10.59
N ALA A 106 -15.08 -29.21 10.97
CA ALA A 106 -13.89 -30.05 10.79
C ALA A 106 -13.48 -30.24 9.31
N GLN A 107 -14.38 -29.99 8.37
CA GLN A 107 -14.16 -30.04 6.93
C GLN A 107 -13.76 -28.70 6.33
N ALA A 108 -13.71 -27.63 7.12
CA ALA A 108 -13.47 -26.24 6.71
C ALA A 108 -14.40 -25.76 5.58
N LEU A 109 -15.62 -26.27 5.55
CA LEU A 109 -16.67 -25.92 4.59
C LEU A 109 -17.67 -24.91 5.14
N THR A 110 -17.92 -24.92 6.46
CA THR A 110 -18.87 -24.00 7.08
C THR A 110 -18.19 -23.13 8.12
N TRP A 111 -18.16 -21.83 7.84
CA TRP A 111 -17.65 -20.83 8.75
C TRP A 111 -18.79 -20.15 9.50
N THR A 112 -18.60 -19.95 10.78
CA THR A 112 -19.47 -19.17 11.66
C THR A 112 -18.68 -17.98 12.19
N PHE A 113 -19.19 -16.77 11.97
CA PHE A 113 -18.61 -15.51 12.42
C PHE A 113 -19.55 -14.86 13.43
N ALA A 114 -19.11 -14.71 14.68
CA ALA A 114 -19.80 -13.93 15.70
C ALA A 114 -19.30 -12.49 15.63
N LEU A 115 -20.22 -11.55 15.47
CA LEU A 115 -19.92 -10.12 15.38
C LEU A 115 -19.77 -9.52 16.76
N ARG A 116 -18.80 -8.63 16.89
CA ARG A 116 -18.68 -7.74 18.03
C ARG A 116 -19.84 -6.74 18.05
N SER A 117 -20.25 -6.28 19.22
CA SER A 117 -21.13 -5.13 19.33
C SER A 117 -20.44 -3.90 18.75
N ALA A 118 -20.98 -3.34 17.69
CA ALA A 118 -20.51 -2.12 17.04
C ALA A 118 -21.70 -1.25 16.63
N VAL A 119 -21.44 0.03 16.41
CA VAL A 119 -22.48 1.03 16.11
C VAL A 119 -22.03 1.86 14.92
N PHE A 120 -22.93 2.07 13.96
CA PHE A 120 -22.68 2.98 12.85
C PHE A 120 -22.60 4.43 13.32
N SER A 121 -22.06 5.29 12.48
CA SER A 121 -21.89 6.73 12.77
C SER A 121 -23.21 7.48 13.03
N ASP A 122 -24.35 6.90 12.67
CA ASP A 122 -25.70 7.44 12.99
C ASP A 122 -26.28 6.90 14.31
N GLY A 123 -25.53 6.13 15.08
CA GLY A 123 -25.96 5.56 16.35
C GLY A 123 -26.75 4.24 16.25
N THR A 124 -26.97 3.70 15.05
CA THR A 124 -27.65 2.41 14.88
C THR A 124 -26.68 1.23 15.01
N ALA A 125 -27.15 0.10 15.55
CA ALA A 125 -26.33 -1.08 15.75
C ALA A 125 -25.96 -1.75 14.42
N LEU A 126 -24.72 -2.22 14.30
CA LEU A 126 -24.28 -3.12 13.25
C LEU A 126 -24.94 -4.49 13.45
N THR A 127 -25.41 -5.08 12.35
CA THR A 127 -25.98 -6.43 12.34
C THR A 127 -25.33 -7.34 11.26
N ALA A 128 -25.52 -8.64 11.41
CA ALA A 128 -25.10 -9.59 10.40
C ALA A 128 -25.81 -9.39 9.04
N ASN A 129 -26.95 -8.71 9.00
CA ASN A 129 -27.59 -8.34 7.74
C ASN A 129 -26.83 -7.27 6.99
N ASP A 130 -26.20 -6.32 7.67
CA ASP A 130 -25.35 -5.30 7.05
C ASP A 130 -24.11 -5.93 6.42
N VAL A 131 -23.47 -6.85 7.14
CA VAL A 131 -22.35 -7.64 6.63
C VAL A 131 -22.77 -8.47 5.43
N LEU A 132 -23.90 -9.16 5.52
CA LEU A 132 -24.46 -9.98 4.43
C LEU A 132 -24.76 -9.12 3.19
N ALA A 133 -25.36 -7.95 3.36
CA ALA A 133 -25.64 -7.02 2.26
C ALA A 133 -24.35 -6.57 1.56
N THR A 134 -23.35 -6.15 2.34
CA THR A 134 -22.04 -5.74 1.80
C THR A 134 -21.37 -6.90 1.04
N TYR A 135 -21.34 -8.11 1.61
CA TYR A 135 -20.68 -9.26 0.98
C TYR A 135 -21.40 -9.77 -0.27
N ARG A 136 -22.73 -9.69 -0.34
CA ARG A 136 -23.47 -9.97 -1.57
C ARG A 136 -23.09 -9.04 -2.71
N ARG A 137 -23.00 -7.75 -2.42
CA ARG A 137 -22.53 -6.74 -3.40
C ARG A 137 -21.08 -6.99 -3.79
N ALA A 138 -20.22 -7.28 -2.81
CA ALA A 138 -18.81 -7.59 -3.05
C ALA A 138 -18.63 -8.83 -3.95
N ALA A 139 -19.45 -9.88 -3.75
CA ALA A 139 -19.44 -11.09 -4.57
C ALA A 139 -19.80 -10.81 -6.04
N GLU A 140 -20.61 -9.80 -6.32
CA GLU A 140 -21.00 -9.37 -7.68
C GLU A 140 -20.03 -8.34 -8.27
N SER A 141 -19.11 -7.79 -7.46
CA SER A 141 -18.18 -6.75 -7.91
C SER A 141 -16.98 -7.32 -8.68
N ALA A 142 -16.47 -6.54 -9.63
CA ALA A 142 -15.24 -6.89 -10.35
C ALA A 142 -14.02 -6.95 -9.41
N ARG A 143 -14.02 -6.18 -8.32
CA ARG A 143 -12.92 -6.08 -7.37
C ARG A 143 -12.83 -7.29 -6.43
N TYR A 144 -13.95 -7.73 -5.88
CA TYR A 144 -13.97 -8.73 -4.81
C TYR A 144 -14.62 -10.04 -5.22
N GLY A 145 -15.29 -10.12 -6.37
CA GLY A 145 -16.06 -11.29 -6.80
C GLY A 145 -15.27 -12.60 -6.77
N ALA A 146 -13.99 -12.55 -7.17
CA ALA A 146 -13.12 -13.74 -7.15
C ALA A 146 -12.93 -14.33 -5.74
N ARG A 147 -12.99 -13.53 -4.66
CA ARG A 147 -12.87 -13.98 -3.27
C ARG A 147 -14.05 -14.85 -2.84
N PHE A 148 -15.19 -14.69 -3.48
CA PHE A 148 -16.43 -15.42 -3.21
C PHE A 148 -16.71 -16.57 -4.19
N ALA A 149 -15.80 -16.85 -5.12
CA ALA A 149 -15.98 -17.87 -6.16
C ALA A 149 -16.31 -19.27 -5.59
N ASN A 150 -15.80 -19.59 -4.39
CA ASN A 150 -16.05 -20.86 -3.70
C ASN A 150 -17.14 -20.76 -2.60
N VAL A 151 -17.89 -19.67 -2.56
CA VAL A 151 -18.98 -19.51 -1.60
C VAL A 151 -20.28 -20.14 -2.17
N ALA A 152 -20.80 -21.16 -1.49
CA ALA A 152 -22.08 -21.79 -1.84
C ALA A 152 -23.26 -20.98 -1.31
N SER A 153 -23.16 -20.46 -0.07
CA SER A 153 -24.21 -19.65 0.54
C SER A 153 -23.68 -18.76 1.66
N MET A 154 -24.39 -17.65 1.88
CA MET A 154 -24.18 -16.75 3.03
C MET A 154 -25.53 -16.43 3.66
N LYS A 155 -25.64 -16.49 4.98
CA LYS A 155 -26.85 -16.14 5.71
C LYS A 155 -26.55 -15.49 7.06
N ALA A 156 -27.33 -14.50 7.42
CA ALA A 156 -27.42 -14.04 8.81
C ALA A 156 -28.30 -15.03 9.56
N GLN A 157 -27.72 -15.70 10.56
CA GLN A 157 -28.48 -16.64 11.42
C GLN A 157 -29.32 -15.87 12.43
N ASP A 158 -28.73 -14.82 12.97
CA ASP A 158 -29.35 -13.83 13.87
C ASP A 158 -28.67 -12.47 13.69
N ALA A 159 -28.93 -11.50 14.55
CA ALA A 159 -28.38 -10.15 14.44
C ALA A 159 -26.85 -10.10 14.57
N HIS A 160 -26.22 -11.08 15.22
CA HIS A 160 -24.79 -11.07 15.52
C HIS A 160 -24.03 -12.27 14.92
N THR A 161 -24.71 -13.12 14.15
CA THR A 161 -24.09 -14.36 13.64
C THR A 161 -24.26 -14.47 12.13
N LEU A 162 -23.14 -14.46 11.41
CA LEU A 162 -23.05 -14.74 9.98
C LEU A 162 -22.55 -16.17 9.78
N ILE A 163 -23.22 -16.93 8.90
CA ILE A 163 -22.76 -18.25 8.46
C ILE A 163 -22.44 -18.19 6.96
N VAL A 164 -21.26 -18.71 6.60
CA VAL A 164 -20.81 -18.85 5.21
C VAL A 164 -20.50 -20.31 4.94
N THR A 165 -21.12 -20.87 3.90
CA THR A 165 -20.85 -22.24 3.45
C THR A 165 -20.05 -22.19 2.14
N LEU A 166 -18.98 -22.95 2.08
CA LEU A 166 -18.08 -23.02 0.94
C LEU A 166 -18.34 -24.29 0.11
N THR A 167 -18.03 -24.24 -1.17
CA THR A 167 -18.03 -25.41 -2.09
C THR A 167 -16.75 -26.22 -1.99
N GLN A 168 -15.66 -25.61 -1.53
CA GLN A 168 -14.36 -26.23 -1.32
C GLN A 168 -13.80 -25.79 0.04
N ALA A 169 -13.12 -26.71 0.73
CA ALA A 169 -12.49 -26.42 2.02
C ALA A 169 -11.47 -25.30 1.90
N ASN A 170 -11.58 -24.31 2.78
CA ASN A 170 -10.63 -23.22 2.89
C ASN A 170 -10.46 -22.78 4.35
N GLY A 171 -9.35 -23.23 4.98
CA GLY A 171 -9.01 -22.85 6.36
C GLY A 171 -8.58 -21.38 6.50
N SER A 172 -8.18 -20.73 5.41
CA SER A 172 -7.76 -19.31 5.39
C SER A 172 -8.86 -18.37 4.90
N PHE A 173 -10.11 -18.82 4.82
CA PHE A 173 -11.23 -18.00 4.33
C PHE A 173 -11.38 -16.65 5.04
N PRO A 174 -11.15 -16.50 6.37
CA PRO A 174 -11.19 -15.19 7.04
C PRO A 174 -10.27 -14.13 6.43
N ALA A 175 -9.13 -14.51 5.84
CA ALA A 175 -8.22 -13.60 5.17
C ALA A 175 -8.80 -12.95 3.90
N LEU A 176 -9.91 -13.47 3.36
CA LEU A 176 -10.61 -12.90 2.21
C LEU A 176 -11.66 -11.86 2.61
N LEU A 177 -11.91 -11.68 3.92
CA LEU A 177 -12.98 -10.86 4.50
C LEU A 177 -12.49 -9.51 5.06
N ASP A 178 -11.39 -8.99 4.52
CA ASP A 178 -10.86 -7.64 4.77
C ASP A 178 -11.62 -6.57 3.96
N ILE A 179 -12.91 -6.81 3.69
CA ILE A 179 -13.78 -5.92 2.94
C ILE A 179 -14.52 -5.03 3.93
N PRO A 180 -14.35 -3.69 3.86
CA PRO A 180 -15.01 -2.77 4.77
C PRO A 180 -16.54 -2.85 4.66
N ILE A 181 -17.23 -2.79 5.80
CA ILE A 181 -18.67 -2.94 5.90
C ILE A 181 -19.34 -1.57 5.90
N VAL A 182 -20.42 -1.45 5.15
CA VAL A 182 -21.30 -0.28 5.14
C VAL A 182 -22.70 -0.67 5.61
N LYS A 183 -23.42 0.29 6.17
CA LYS A 183 -24.80 0.09 6.60
C LYS A 183 -25.68 -0.22 5.39
N ALA A 184 -26.47 -1.28 5.48
CA ALA A 184 -27.41 -1.69 4.43
C ALA A 184 -28.44 -0.57 4.16
N GLY A 185 -28.63 -0.29 2.86
CA GLY A 185 -29.53 0.79 2.39
C GLY A 185 -28.87 2.17 2.27
N THR A 186 -27.58 2.33 2.61
CA THR A 186 -26.81 3.58 2.40
C THR A 186 -25.75 3.48 1.31
N GLU A 187 -25.62 2.36 0.66
CA GLU A 187 -24.59 2.04 -0.33
C GLU A 187 -24.63 2.90 -1.61
N SER A 188 -25.77 3.55 -1.87
CA SER A 188 -25.93 4.52 -2.97
C SER A 188 -25.55 5.94 -2.61
N ASP A 189 -25.33 6.21 -1.32
CA ASP A 189 -24.90 7.53 -0.87
C ASP A 189 -23.45 7.80 -1.31
N LEU A 190 -23.11 9.08 -1.48
CA LEU A 190 -21.73 9.47 -1.77
C LEU A 190 -20.77 8.99 -0.67
N VAL A 191 -21.23 9.04 0.56
CA VAL A 191 -20.54 8.58 1.76
C VAL A 191 -21.48 7.63 2.53
N PRO A 192 -21.46 6.33 2.26
CA PRO A 192 -22.23 5.36 3.05
C PRO A 192 -21.90 5.42 4.54
N LEU A 193 -22.82 5.02 5.40
CA LEU A 193 -22.57 4.98 6.84
C LEU A 193 -21.67 3.80 7.21
N GLY A 194 -20.65 4.06 8.02
CA GLY A 194 -19.67 3.09 8.52
C GLY A 194 -19.54 3.10 10.03
N THR A 195 -18.76 2.16 10.55
CA THR A 195 -18.44 2.00 11.98
C THR A 195 -17.07 2.57 12.34
N GLY A 196 -16.35 3.12 11.37
CA GLY A 196 -14.95 3.53 11.52
C GLY A 196 -14.74 4.68 12.51
N PRO A 197 -13.47 4.98 12.81
CA PRO A 197 -13.08 5.98 13.81
C PRO A 197 -13.51 7.41 13.46
N TYR A 198 -13.77 7.71 12.20
CA TYR A 198 -14.14 9.05 11.76
C TYR A 198 -15.43 9.05 10.95
N VAL A 199 -16.06 10.22 10.90
CA VAL A 199 -17.27 10.52 10.11
C VAL A 199 -16.94 11.65 9.12
N TYR A 200 -17.37 11.52 7.88
CA TYR A 200 -17.27 12.59 6.90
C TYR A 200 -18.25 13.72 7.23
N THR A 201 -17.77 14.94 7.26
CA THR A 201 -18.55 16.13 7.53
C THR A 201 -18.24 17.22 6.50
N THR A 202 -19.22 18.08 6.24
CA THR A 202 -19.05 19.28 5.42
C THR A 202 -19.42 20.50 6.24
N ALA A 203 -18.56 21.50 6.23
CA ALA A 203 -18.77 22.77 6.90
C ALA A 203 -18.43 23.95 5.97
N ALA A 204 -18.57 25.17 6.43
CA ALA A 204 -18.27 26.36 5.63
C ALA A 204 -16.77 26.45 5.23
N ASP A 205 -15.88 25.83 6.01
CA ASP A 205 -14.44 25.73 5.79
C ASP A 205 -14.04 24.55 4.90
N GLY A 206 -14.99 23.71 4.45
CA GLY A 206 -14.77 22.59 3.55
C GLY A 206 -15.16 21.24 4.11
N ALA A 207 -14.71 20.18 3.42
CA ALA A 207 -14.90 18.80 3.85
C ALA A 207 -13.86 18.42 4.91
N ALA A 208 -14.26 17.58 5.85
CA ALA A 208 -13.40 17.06 6.90
C ALA A 208 -13.85 15.68 7.38
N LEU A 209 -12.97 14.97 8.04
CA LEU A 209 -13.30 13.86 8.91
C LEU A 209 -13.29 14.35 10.35
N THR A 210 -14.36 14.07 11.09
CA THR A 210 -14.44 14.34 12.53
C THR A 210 -14.51 13.03 13.29
N ALA A 211 -14.00 13.02 14.51
CA ALA A 211 -14.06 11.83 15.36
C ALA A 211 -15.49 11.30 15.46
N ASN A 212 -15.65 9.98 15.27
CA ASN A 212 -16.95 9.31 15.39
C ASN A 212 -17.30 9.15 16.88
N PRO A 213 -18.36 9.79 17.39
CA PRO A 213 -18.73 9.72 18.80
C PRO A 213 -19.21 8.32 19.23
N HIS A 214 -19.52 7.46 18.27
CA HIS A 214 -20.01 6.10 18.50
C HIS A 214 -18.91 5.04 18.34
N TRP A 215 -17.71 5.44 17.92
CA TRP A 215 -16.61 4.49 17.76
C TRP A 215 -16.13 3.95 19.11
N GLN A 216 -15.95 2.64 19.19
CA GLN A 216 -15.64 1.92 20.43
C GLN A 216 -14.17 1.54 20.57
N GLY A 217 -13.29 2.05 19.70
CA GLY A 217 -11.86 1.80 19.77
C GLY A 217 -11.14 2.67 20.82
N SER A 218 -9.81 2.70 20.75
CA SER A 218 -8.98 3.55 21.60
C SER A 218 -9.13 5.04 21.25
N SER A 219 -8.57 5.92 22.10
CA SER A 219 -8.55 7.37 21.84
C SER A 219 -7.93 7.68 20.48
N LEU A 220 -8.54 8.60 19.74
CA LEU A 220 -8.06 9.05 18.45
C LEU A 220 -6.96 10.10 18.60
N PRO A 221 -5.92 10.07 17.77
CA PRO A 221 -4.83 11.04 17.84
C PRO A 221 -5.26 12.45 17.40
N LEU A 222 -6.31 12.55 16.58
CA LEU A 222 -6.83 13.79 16.03
C LEU A 222 -8.35 13.78 16.15
N GLU A 223 -8.94 14.88 16.59
CA GLU A 223 -10.40 15.06 16.58
C GLU A 223 -10.95 15.40 15.20
N ARG A 224 -10.12 16.02 14.37
CA ARG A 224 -10.48 16.46 13.02
C ARG A 224 -9.31 16.27 12.05
N ILE A 225 -9.63 15.82 10.85
CA ILE A 225 -8.72 15.71 9.71
C ILE A 225 -9.33 16.50 8.56
N ALA A 226 -8.65 17.54 8.07
CA ALA A 226 -9.12 18.32 6.93
C ALA A 226 -9.05 17.50 5.64
N LEU A 227 -9.96 17.72 4.71
CA LEU A 227 -9.96 17.06 3.41
C LEU A 227 -9.74 18.08 2.29
N ALA A 228 -8.65 17.94 1.55
CA ALA A 228 -8.33 18.78 0.40
C ALA A 228 -8.87 18.16 -0.88
N ALA A 229 -9.82 18.82 -1.54
CA ALA A 229 -10.36 18.34 -2.80
C ALA A 229 -9.27 18.34 -3.90
N VAL A 230 -9.08 17.19 -4.54
CA VAL A 230 -8.19 17.01 -5.69
C VAL A 230 -9.00 16.43 -6.86
N LYS A 231 -8.54 16.67 -8.10
CA LYS A 231 -9.21 16.15 -9.29
C LYS A 231 -8.65 14.79 -9.76
N ASP A 232 -7.37 14.51 -9.40
CA ASP A 232 -6.61 13.35 -9.82
C ASP A 232 -5.40 13.13 -8.91
N ASN A 233 -4.73 11.99 -9.09
CA ASN A 233 -3.54 11.61 -8.32
C ASN A 233 -2.35 12.57 -8.55
N ASP A 234 -2.24 13.19 -9.74
CA ASP A 234 -1.19 14.17 -10.04
C ASP A 234 -1.37 15.43 -9.21
N THR A 235 -2.62 15.87 -9.06
CA THR A 235 -2.96 17.00 -8.19
C THR A 235 -2.71 16.68 -6.72
N ALA A 236 -3.02 15.44 -6.28
CA ALA A 236 -2.72 15.00 -4.92
C ALA A 236 -1.22 15.01 -4.64
N LEU A 237 -0.41 14.48 -5.56
CA LEU A 237 1.04 14.48 -5.47
C LEU A 237 1.63 15.90 -5.45
N SER A 238 1.12 16.79 -6.29
CA SER A 238 1.51 18.20 -6.34
C SER A 238 1.21 18.93 -5.03
N ARG A 239 0.04 18.64 -4.41
CA ARG A 239 -0.34 19.18 -3.10
C ARG A 239 0.49 18.59 -1.95
N PHE A 240 0.88 17.34 -2.05
CA PHE A 240 1.81 16.73 -1.10
C PHE A 240 3.19 17.37 -1.19
N ALA A 241 3.72 17.57 -2.39
CA ALA A 241 4.99 18.24 -2.61
C ALA A 241 5.00 19.69 -2.08
N SER A 242 3.86 20.39 -2.15
CA SER A 242 3.68 21.75 -1.59
C SER A 242 3.32 21.76 -0.10
N ARG A 243 3.26 20.60 0.56
CA ARG A 243 2.89 20.42 1.98
C ARG A 243 1.49 20.91 2.35
N SER A 244 0.58 21.01 1.38
CA SER A 244 -0.85 21.28 1.61
C SER A 244 -1.67 20.01 1.80
N VAL A 245 -1.05 18.86 1.64
CA VAL A 245 -1.53 17.52 1.99
C VAL A 245 -0.38 16.80 2.71
N HIS A 246 -0.67 16.07 3.77
CA HIS A 246 0.32 15.54 4.70
C HIS A 246 0.55 14.03 4.59
N PHE A 247 -0.32 13.32 3.89
CA PHE A 247 -0.19 11.87 3.69
C PHE A 247 -0.70 11.47 2.31
N LEU A 248 0.02 10.54 1.66
CA LEU A 248 -0.39 9.87 0.42
C LEU A 248 -0.07 8.39 0.51
N CYS A 249 -0.99 7.56 0.05
CA CYS A 249 -0.73 6.16 -0.26
C CYS A 249 -0.49 6.05 -1.77
N LEU A 250 0.67 5.56 -2.17
CA LEU A 250 1.07 5.43 -3.58
C LEU A 250 1.23 3.95 -3.93
N ASP A 251 0.69 3.54 -5.07
CA ASP A 251 0.95 2.23 -5.65
C ASP A 251 2.13 2.36 -6.65
N PRO A 252 3.33 1.83 -6.32
CA PRO A 252 4.48 1.90 -7.20
C PRO A 252 4.36 1.00 -8.44
N THR A 253 3.40 0.08 -8.47
CA THR A 253 3.20 -0.88 -9.58
C THR A 253 2.39 -0.30 -10.74
N GLY A 254 1.77 0.86 -10.55
CA GLY A 254 1.00 1.56 -11.58
C GLY A 254 1.88 2.11 -12.71
N THR A 255 1.29 2.30 -13.90
CA THR A 255 1.97 2.88 -15.08
C THR A 255 2.45 4.33 -14.89
N GLY A 256 2.11 4.94 -13.77
CA GLY A 256 2.50 6.29 -13.37
C GLY A 256 3.29 6.32 -12.07
N ALA A 257 3.99 5.22 -11.73
CA ALA A 257 4.82 5.17 -10.52
C ALA A 257 5.71 6.43 -10.43
N ARG A 258 5.52 7.21 -9.37
CA ARG A 258 6.24 8.46 -9.16
C ARG A 258 6.91 8.42 -7.81
N THR A 259 8.19 8.72 -7.80
CA THR A 259 8.92 8.97 -6.56
C THR A 259 8.67 10.40 -6.12
N VAL A 260 8.41 10.58 -4.83
CA VAL A 260 8.34 11.89 -4.21
C VAL A 260 9.72 12.23 -3.70
N GLY A 261 10.32 13.31 -4.27
CA GLY A 261 11.59 13.81 -3.79
C GLY A 261 11.41 14.78 -2.62
N GLY A 262 12.47 14.95 -1.81
CA GLY A 262 12.52 15.90 -0.69
C GLY A 262 12.54 15.21 0.68
N ALA A 263 12.38 15.99 1.75
CA ALA A 263 12.34 15.48 3.11
C ALA A 263 10.94 14.89 3.41
N VAL A 264 10.73 13.62 2.99
CA VAL A 264 9.53 12.84 3.24
C VAL A 264 9.90 11.57 3.99
N GLU A 265 9.04 11.16 4.90
CA GLU A 265 9.09 9.84 5.51
C GLU A 265 8.23 8.88 4.70
N SER A 266 8.74 7.72 4.37
CA SER A 266 8.02 6.69 3.62
C SER A 266 8.12 5.34 4.30
N THR A 267 7.04 4.57 4.23
CA THR A 267 6.98 3.20 4.73
C THR A 267 6.34 2.32 3.66
N ASP A 268 7.01 1.22 3.32
CA ASP A 268 6.46 0.22 2.42
C ASP A 268 5.51 -0.71 3.16
N VAL A 269 4.31 -0.85 2.61
CA VAL A 269 3.32 -1.81 3.12
C VAL A 269 3.22 -2.96 2.10
N PRO A 270 3.49 -4.21 2.51
CA PRO A 270 3.39 -5.34 1.62
C PRO A 270 1.96 -5.54 1.12
N THR A 271 1.82 -5.82 -0.16
CA THR A 271 0.53 -6.13 -0.79
C THR A 271 0.57 -7.50 -1.45
N ALA A 272 -0.59 -8.12 -1.65
CA ALA A 272 -0.73 -9.35 -2.43
C ALA A 272 -0.76 -9.09 -3.95
N ALA A 273 -0.59 -7.84 -4.38
CA ALA A 273 -0.54 -7.49 -5.80
C ALA A 273 0.74 -8.05 -6.44
N MET A 274 0.59 -8.79 -7.53
CA MET A 274 1.70 -9.39 -8.25
C MET A 274 1.65 -9.03 -9.73
N GLN A 275 2.76 -8.54 -10.26
CA GLN A 275 2.96 -8.42 -11.70
C GLN A 275 3.58 -9.72 -12.23
N TYR A 276 2.99 -10.28 -13.27
CA TYR A 276 3.43 -11.53 -13.86
C TYR A 276 3.32 -11.52 -15.38
N LEU A 277 4.11 -12.36 -16.02
CA LEU A 277 4.05 -12.65 -17.45
C LEU A 277 3.22 -13.91 -17.70
N GLY A 278 2.01 -13.75 -18.26
CA GLY A 278 1.14 -14.86 -18.65
C GLY A 278 1.50 -15.40 -20.05
N PHE A 279 1.53 -16.73 -20.21
CA PHE A 279 1.76 -17.38 -21.49
C PHE A 279 0.50 -18.03 -22.02
N ASN A 280 0.20 -17.79 -23.32
CA ASN A 280 -0.84 -18.53 -24.00
C ASN A 280 -0.32 -19.93 -24.38
N LEU A 281 -0.74 -20.93 -23.61
CA LEU A 281 -0.30 -22.32 -23.75
C LEU A 281 -0.82 -23.01 -25.02
N SER A 282 -1.78 -22.42 -25.73
CA SER A 282 -2.28 -22.94 -27.01
C SER A 282 -1.41 -22.55 -28.20
N ARG A 283 -0.35 -21.74 -27.99
CA ARG A 283 0.51 -21.24 -29.06
C ARG A 283 1.92 -21.80 -28.98
N THR A 284 2.39 -22.33 -30.11
CA THR A 284 3.81 -22.71 -30.30
C THR A 284 4.65 -21.42 -30.42
N PRO A 285 5.86 -21.35 -29.78
CA PRO A 285 6.50 -22.39 -28.94
C PRO A 285 6.12 -22.29 -27.45
N LEU A 286 5.15 -21.46 -27.06
CA LEU A 286 4.80 -21.19 -25.65
C LEU A 286 4.11 -22.38 -24.95
N ASN A 287 3.62 -23.35 -25.72
CA ASN A 287 3.11 -24.63 -25.21
C ASN A 287 4.23 -25.54 -24.64
N ASP A 288 5.49 -25.32 -25.03
CA ASP A 288 6.64 -26.05 -24.45
C ASP A 288 7.06 -25.46 -23.10
N ALA A 289 7.10 -26.31 -22.07
CA ALA A 289 7.51 -25.92 -20.73
C ALA A 289 9.00 -25.54 -20.64
N ALA A 290 9.86 -26.11 -21.51
CA ALA A 290 11.28 -25.76 -21.53
C ALA A 290 11.50 -24.35 -22.05
N VAL A 291 10.73 -23.93 -23.06
CA VAL A 291 10.73 -22.55 -23.58
C VAL A 291 10.29 -21.56 -22.50
N ARG A 292 9.18 -21.84 -21.80
CA ARG A 292 8.71 -20.95 -20.73
C ARG A 292 9.71 -20.84 -19.57
N ARG A 293 10.38 -21.95 -19.20
CA ARG A 293 11.44 -21.93 -18.18
C ARG A 293 12.63 -21.12 -18.64
N ALA A 294 13.05 -21.25 -19.90
CA ALA A 294 14.14 -20.46 -20.47
C ALA A 294 13.80 -18.96 -20.45
N MET A 295 12.59 -18.57 -20.88
CA MET A 295 12.13 -17.20 -20.81
C MET A 295 12.09 -16.66 -19.38
N SER A 296 11.62 -17.45 -18.42
CA SER A 296 11.63 -17.08 -17.00
C SER A 296 13.06 -16.89 -16.45
N GLY A 297 14.02 -17.67 -16.95
CA GLY A 297 15.42 -17.63 -16.52
C GLY A 297 16.19 -16.39 -16.98
N VAL A 298 15.79 -15.75 -18.09
CA VAL A 298 16.46 -14.55 -18.60
C VAL A 298 15.90 -13.25 -17.99
N ILE A 299 14.80 -13.33 -17.24
CA ILE A 299 14.19 -12.15 -16.60
C ILE A 299 14.90 -11.91 -15.26
N ASP A 300 15.67 -10.85 -15.19
CA ASP A 300 16.25 -10.36 -13.93
C ASP A 300 15.19 -9.58 -13.14
N ARG A 301 14.55 -10.28 -12.19
CA ARG A 301 13.49 -9.70 -11.36
C ARG A 301 14.02 -8.67 -10.38
N GLY A 302 15.26 -8.83 -9.91
CA GLY A 302 15.91 -7.86 -9.02
C GLY A 302 16.13 -6.52 -9.73
N THR A 303 16.66 -6.56 -10.95
CA THR A 303 16.81 -5.36 -11.78
C THR A 303 15.48 -4.72 -12.13
N LEU A 304 14.41 -5.49 -12.38
CA LEU A 304 13.07 -4.92 -12.58
C LEU A 304 12.57 -4.18 -11.35
N VAL A 305 12.70 -4.77 -10.15
CA VAL A 305 12.31 -4.13 -8.90
C VAL A 305 13.09 -2.83 -8.67
N SER A 306 14.42 -2.87 -8.80
CA SER A 306 15.25 -1.68 -8.56
C SER A 306 15.02 -0.57 -9.60
N SER A 307 14.86 -0.92 -10.88
CA SER A 307 14.80 0.05 -11.98
C SER A 307 13.39 0.59 -12.23
N LEU A 308 12.34 -0.26 -12.10
CA LEU A 308 10.97 0.15 -12.41
C LEU A 308 10.16 0.53 -11.18
N LEU A 309 10.45 -0.09 -10.03
CA LEU A 309 9.74 0.15 -8.79
C LEU A 309 10.58 0.94 -7.76
N SER A 310 11.76 1.45 -8.17
CA SER A 310 12.68 2.18 -7.28
C SER A 310 13.03 1.42 -5.99
N GLY A 311 13.00 0.09 -6.03
CA GLY A 311 13.21 -0.78 -4.87
C GLY A 311 11.95 -1.10 -4.05
N HIS A 312 10.82 -0.45 -4.33
CA HIS A 312 9.55 -0.66 -3.62
C HIS A 312 8.82 -1.91 -4.15
N GLY A 313 9.34 -3.07 -3.81
CA GLY A 313 8.75 -4.34 -4.22
C GLY A 313 9.67 -5.52 -3.87
N THR A 314 9.15 -6.73 -4.03
CA THR A 314 9.90 -7.95 -3.78
C THR A 314 9.87 -8.86 -5.00
N ALA A 315 11.03 -9.36 -5.42
CA ALA A 315 11.11 -10.31 -6.51
C ALA A 315 10.42 -11.62 -6.12
N ALA A 316 9.28 -11.92 -6.77
CA ALA A 316 8.52 -13.14 -6.53
C ALA A 316 8.88 -14.23 -7.54
N GLN A 317 8.87 -15.47 -7.10
CA GLN A 317 9.16 -16.67 -7.92
C GLN A 317 7.93 -17.58 -8.04
N LEU A 318 7.02 -17.46 -7.10
CA LEU A 318 5.78 -18.22 -6.99
C LEU A 318 4.60 -17.27 -6.96
N PRO A 319 3.40 -17.72 -7.30
CA PRO A 319 2.19 -16.92 -7.22
C PRO A 319 1.66 -16.80 -5.78
N ILE A 320 2.56 -16.63 -4.84
CA ILE A 320 2.32 -16.43 -3.41
C ILE A 320 3.23 -15.28 -2.99
N ALA A 321 2.75 -14.42 -2.13
CA ALA A 321 3.56 -13.32 -1.61
C ALA A 321 4.75 -13.86 -0.80
N PRO A 322 5.98 -13.35 -1.00
CA PRO A 322 7.16 -13.85 -0.27
C PRO A 322 7.07 -13.70 1.25
N GLN A 323 6.20 -12.82 1.74
CA GLN A 323 5.93 -12.59 3.17
C GLN A 323 4.91 -13.59 3.75
N ASP A 324 4.17 -14.29 2.89
CA ASP A 324 3.18 -15.28 3.33
C ASP A 324 3.84 -16.44 4.09
N ALA A 325 3.16 -16.93 5.14
CA ALA A 325 3.65 -18.03 5.96
C ALA A 325 3.82 -19.33 5.16
N ASP A 326 3.02 -19.51 4.11
CA ASP A 326 3.03 -20.68 3.24
C ASP A 326 4.07 -20.56 2.10
N TYR A 327 4.81 -19.43 2.01
CA TYR A 327 5.87 -19.29 1.01
C TYR A 327 7.04 -20.24 1.31
N PRO A 328 7.43 -21.12 0.38
CA PRO A 328 8.51 -22.08 0.61
C PRO A 328 9.84 -21.38 0.75
N LYS A 329 10.41 -21.36 1.96
CA LYS A 329 11.69 -20.69 2.30
C LYS A 329 12.91 -21.31 1.62
N THR A 330 12.78 -22.54 1.11
CA THR A 330 13.86 -23.32 0.48
C THR A 330 13.81 -23.32 -1.04
N TYR A 331 12.94 -22.54 -1.65
CA TYR A 331 12.84 -22.48 -3.10
C TYR A 331 13.98 -21.64 -3.67
N GLU A 332 14.99 -22.33 -4.23
CA GLU A 332 16.09 -21.66 -4.94
C GLU A 332 15.73 -21.45 -6.41
N TYR A 333 15.68 -20.21 -6.82
CA TYR A 333 15.54 -19.85 -8.23
C TYR A 333 16.89 -20.04 -8.94
N ARG A 334 16.91 -20.86 -9.98
CA ARG A 334 18.05 -20.94 -10.89
C ARG A 334 17.99 -19.77 -11.87
N THR A 335 18.73 -18.71 -11.59
CA THR A 335 19.04 -17.69 -12.60
C THR A 335 19.78 -18.35 -13.77
N CYS A 336 19.42 -17.95 -14.99
CA CYS A 336 20.11 -18.46 -16.18
C CYS A 336 21.59 -18.02 -16.14
N LEU A 337 22.49 -18.98 -16.10
CA LEU A 337 23.97 -18.78 -16.12
C LEU A 337 24.49 -18.23 -17.46
N LEU A 338 23.65 -17.84 -18.41
CA LEU A 338 24.08 -17.30 -19.72
C LEU A 338 24.95 -16.04 -19.61
N TYR A 339 24.93 -15.35 -18.48
CA TYR A 339 25.75 -14.14 -18.25
C TYR A 339 27.09 -14.43 -17.57
N THR A 340 27.36 -15.68 -17.14
CA THR A 340 28.62 -16.06 -16.47
C THR A 340 29.57 -16.88 -17.34
N SER A 341 29.23 -17.14 -18.60
CA SER A 341 30.16 -17.74 -19.53
C SER A 341 31.10 -16.64 -20.05
N PRO A 342 32.43 -16.72 -19.80
CA PRO A 342 33.35 -15.81 -20.47
C PRO A 342 33.19 -16.01 -21.96
N SER A 343 33.07 -14.91 -22.70
CA SER A 343 33.11 -14.92 -24.16
C SER A 343 34.37 -15.63 -24.62
N PRO A 344 34.30 -16.54 -25.62
CA PRO A 344 35.46 -17.23 -26.14
C PRO A 344 36.50 -16.28 -26.73
#